data_6fee40fe3b2ac36381323d2236a37d5e
#
_entry.id   6fee40fe3b2ac36381323d2236a37d5e
#
_cell.length_a   1.000
_cell.length_b   1.000
_cell.length_c   1.000
_cell.angle_alpha   90.00
_cell.angle_beta   90.00
_cell.angle_gamma   90.00
#
_symmetry.space_group_name_H-M   'P 1'
#
loop_
_entity.id
_entity.type
_entity.pdbx_description
1 polymer ?
#
loop_
_entity_poly.entity_id
_entity_poly.type
_entity_poly.pdbx_seq_one_letter_code
_entity_poly.pdbx_strand_id
1 'polypeptide(L)'
;MNLSAIISQNGLIALTAGIGIAFSCALAAVPGTRPTERGYKSPLDLAAIPGSTRAIVANRDSGTVSVIDIKSGSLIGEIATGNKPFAVACNSNGSRAAVSNLWDGTIGLIDLTGAQPRLAATVNVGSQPRGLAFSSDSHNVFVALGGDNAVAVVDVEKQIVSKTWPCEGEPRTLTLHPKTGQVIVGSTRSARVRGYEPATGKQLWQRTLHDSFNLLGLAIHPDGAQVVSTFVFHRHHAIAKNNIEQGWALDNRVARIRPEPGDDLTYDQIALDSRGQAVADPTGIAYSGDGQWMAITAAGTQELLLVPTNKIPWSNGDPGDFVDSALEFPIRQLRRLDVGGRPQGVTFAHGKVLVANALLDAVQVIDPATGIIEKTVQLGDGRPADLARRGEAIFFDGKRAHHHWFSCHTCHTDGHTNGQLFDTLNDDSYGNPKITPTLRNVTKTGPWTWHGWKESLSAAVEDSITETLFGNKPTAEDVKSVIAYMETLDHPPAPKASTAARAGADRGKKLFEAKAGCIRCHAGPDYTTSKTYTLDIEADGSPFDRWNPPSLRGVRDRSPLMHAAQAPDLDALLRLYHKPEDLGGKALNAAERADLIAFLKSLD
;
A
#
# COMPACT_ATOMS: atom_id res chain seq x y z
N MET A 1 -21.65 -56.71 40.84
CA MET A 1 -23.02 -57.23 40.89
C MET A 1 -23.79 -56.48 39.82
N ASN A 2 -23.92 -57.04 38.60
CA ASN A 2 -25.04 -57.85 38.08
C ASN A 2 -26.36 -57.10 38.21
N LEU A 3 -27.17 -56.91 37.26
CA LEU A 3 -27.66 -57.48 35.98
C LEU A 3 -28.83 -56.60 35.55
N SER A 4 -28.93 -56.23 34.31
CA SER A 4 -29.73 -56.82 33.20
C SER A 4 -31.19 -56.31 33.09
N ALA A 5 -31.43 -55.70 31.93
CA ALA A 5 -32.50 -55.87 30.94
C ALA A 5 -33.96 -56.11 31.39
N ILE A 6 -34.90 -55.49 30.67
CA ILE A 6 -35.98 -56.12 29.91
C ILE A 6 -36.69 -55.15 28.98
N ILE A 7 -37.02 -55.66 27.81
CA ILE A 7 -37.70 -55.17 26.62
C ILE A 7 -39.23 -55.14 26.81
N SER A 8 -39.96 -54.21 26.15
CA SER A 8 -41.14 -54.45 25.28
C SER A 8 -41.89 -53.14 24.98
N GLN A 9 -42.07 -52.82 23.79
CA GLN A 9 -43.09 -53.02 22.74
C GLN A 9 -44.21 -51.98 22.68
N ASN A 10 -44.26 -51.42 21.50
CA ASN A 10 -45.44 -50.97 20.71
C ASN A 10 -46.28 -49.78 21.12
N GLY A 11 -46.29 -48.80 20.21
CA GLY A 11 -47.29 -47.74 20.10
C GLY A 11 -47.10 -46.95 18.83
N LEU A 12 -47.74 -47.40 17.75
CA LEU A 12 -47.93 -46.66 16.49
C LEU A 12 -48.87 -45.48 16.70
N ILE A 13 -48.50 -44.25 16.28
CA ILE A 13 -49.46 -43.23 15.85
C ILE A 13 -48.77 -42.23 14.91
N ALA A 14 -49.32 -42.24 13.71
CA ALA A 14 -49.53 -41.15 12.71
C ALA A 14 -48.45 -40.12 12.38
N LEU A 15 -47.99 -40.24 11.12
CA LEU A 15 -47.43 -39.18 10.29
C LEU A 15 -48.40 -38.01 10.14
N THR A 16 -47.93 -36.79 10.46
CA THR A 16 -48.37 -35.56 9.79
C THR A 16 -47.18 -34.92 9.16
N ALA A 17 -47.14 -34.95 7.83
CA ALA A 17 -46.14 -34.26 7.01
C ALA A 17 -46.37 -32.78 7.05
N GLY A 18 -45.53 -32.04 7.79
CA GLY A 18 -45.38 -30.60 7.69
C GLY A 18 -44.35 -30.27 6.65
N ILE A 19 -44.74 -29.80 5.46
CA ILE A 19 -43.85 -29.26 4.43
C ILE A 19 -43.35 -27.93 4.94
N GLY A 20 -42.19 -27.92 5.57
CA GLY A 20 -41.40 -26.72 5.84
C GLY A 20 -40.66 -26.31 4.56
N ILE A 21 -41.20 -25.33 3.86
CA ILE A 21 -40.45 -24.67 2.75
C ILE A 21 -39.37 -23.84 3.41
N ALA A 22 -38.15 -24.40 3.48
CA ALA A 22 -36.95 -23.63 3.77
C ALA A 22 -36.65 -22.76 2.53
N PHE A 23 -36.98 -21.47 2.61
CA PHE A 23 -36.45 -20.48 1.68
C PHE A 23 -34.93 -20.37 1.93
N SER A 24 -34.17 -21.16 1.20
CA SER A 24 -32.74 -20.96 1.05
C SER A 24 -32.56 -19.73 0.16
N CYS A 25 -32.33 -18.57 0.77
CA CYS A 25 -31.88 -17.40 0.07
C CYS A 25 -30.45 -17.69 -0.42
N ALA A 26 -30.34 -18.28 -1.59
CA ALA A 26 -29.06 -18.35 -2.29
C ALA A 26 -28.69 -16.91 -2.67
N LEU A 27 -27.80 -16.30 -1.89
CA LEU A 27 -27.08 -15.11 -2.31
C LEU A 27 -26.37 -15.48 -3.61
N ALA A 28 -26.81 -14.92 -4.73
CA ALA A 28 -26.13 -15.04 -5.99
C ALA A 28 -24.71 -14.45 -5.79
N ALA A 29 -23.70 -15.31 -5.78
CA ALA A 29 -22.31 -14.90 -5.75
C ALA A 29 -22.02 -14.05 -7.00
N VAL A 30 -21.60 -12.82 -6.79
CA VAL A 30 -21.07 -11.97 -7.85
C VAL A 30 -19.86 -12.70 -8.45
N PRO A 31 -19.83 -13.01 -9.77
CA PRO A 31 -18.70 -13.72 -10.35
C PRO A 31 -17.45 -12.85 -10.27
N GLY A 32 -16.44 -13.28 -9.51
CA GLY A 32 -15.13 -12.64 -9.43
C GLY A 32 -14.53 -12.49 -8.04
N THR A 33 -15.29 -12.68 -6.96
CA THR A 33 -14.73 -12.63 -5.60
C THR A 33 -14.19 -14.00 -5.22
N ARG A 34 -12.87 -14.18 -5.25
CA ARG A 34 -12.25 -15.20 -4.40
C ARG A 34 -12.38 -14.71 -2.96
N PRO A 35 -13.07 -15.41 -2.06
CA PRO A 35 -12.99 -15.09 -0.64
C PRO A 35 -11.51 -15.20 -0.26
N THR A 36 -10.99 -14.24 0.50
CA THR A 36 -9.66 -14.39 1.09
C THR A 36 -9.74 -15.54 2.08
N GLU A 37 -9.15 -16.66 1.74
CA GLU A 37 -9.23 -17.94 2.48
C GLU A 37 -8.69 -17.85 3.92
N ARG A 38 -8.02 -16.73 4.26
CA ARG A 38 -7.29 -16.59 5.53
C ARG A 38 -8.14 -16.08 6.70
N GLY A 39 -9.27 -15.44 6.45
CA GLY A 39 -10.23 -14.99 7.47
C GLY A 39 -9.79 -13.82 8.36
N TYR A 40 -8.62 -13.20 8.12
CA TYR A 40 -8.21 -11.98 8.79
C TYR A 40 -8.91 -10.76 8.19
N LYS A 41 -9.12 -9.72 9.01
CA LYS A 41 -9.70 -8.44 8.56
C LYS A 41 -8.63 -7.53 7.95
N SER A 42 -7.53 -7.36 8.63
CA SER A 42 -6.42 -6.45 8.25
C SER A 42 -6.94 -5.03 7.96
N PRO A 43 -7.50 -4.31 8.95
CA PRO A 43 -7.97 -2.95 8.75
C PRO A 43 -6.84 -2.03 8.31
N LEU A 44 -7.04 -1.33 7.17
CA LEU A 44 -6.04 -0.43 6.58
C LEU A 44 -6.37 1.05 6.79
N ASP A 45 -7.64 1.40 6.67
CA ASP A 45 -8.08 2.79 6.71
C ASP A 45 -9.41 2.91 7.43
N LEU A 46 -9.71 4.10 7.96
CA LEU A 46 -10.94 4.35 8.67
C LEU A 46 -11.37 5.82 8.57
N ALA A 47 -12.67 6.04 8.63
CA ALA A 47 -13.27 7.36 8.65
C ALA A 47 -14.32 7.47 9.75
N ALA A 48 -14.34 8.59 10.46
CA ALA A 48 -15.45 8.93 11.34
C ALA A 48 -16.71 9.21 10.51
N ILE A 49 -17.88 8.74 10.94
CA ILE A 49 -19.14 9.05 10.31
C ILE A 49 -19.69 10.36 10.91
N PRO A 50 -19.74 11.45 10.13
CA PRO A 50 -20.16 12.75 10.61
C PRO A 50 -21.55 12.71 11.29
N GLY A 51 -21.71 13.44 12.39
CA GLY A 51 -22.98 13.52 13.14
C GLY A 51 -23.33 12.26 13.95
N SER A 52 -22.43 11.29 14.09
CA SER A 52 -22.68 10.05 14.83
C SER A 52 -21.47 9.62 15.66
N THR A 53 -21.68 8.70 16.63
CA THR A 53 -20.59 8.05 17.41
C THR A 53 -19.92 6.90 16.67
N ARG A 54 -20.13 6.77 15.37
CA ARG A 54 -19.70 5.64 14.57
C ARG A 54 -18.47 5.96 13.73
N ALA A 55 -17.74 4.92 13.37
CA ALA A 55 -16.68 4.96 12.36
C ALA A 55 -16.85 3.78 11.40
N ILE A 56 -16.38 3.96 10.16
CA ILE A 56 -16.33 2.92 9.14
C ILE A 56 -14.87 2.57 8.85
N VAL A 57 -14.57 1.30 8.62
CA VAL A 57 -13.22 0.74 8.56
C VAL A 57 -13.08 -0.14 7.33
N ALA A 58 -12.08 0.09 6.51
CA ALA A 58 -11.76 -0.74 5.33
C ALA A 58 -10.90 -1.94 5.73
N ASN A 59 -11.40 -3.16 5.50
CA ASN A 59 -10.76 -4.41 5.86
C ASN A 59 -10.15 -5.08 4.62
N ARG A 60 -8.83 -4.97 4.45
CA ARG A 60 -8.12 -5.41 3.25
C ARG A 60 -8.32 -6.89 2.93
N ASP A 61 -8.14 -7.76 3.92
CA ASP A 61 -8.03 -9.20 3.67
C ASP A 61 -9.36 -9.94 3.68
N SER A 62 -10.41 -9.37 4.30
CA SER A 62 -11.76 -9.95 4.25
C SER A 62 -12.62 -9.45 3.09
N GLY A 63 -12.19 -8.41 2.37
CA GLY A 63 -13.01 -7.83 1.28
C GLY A 63 -14.25 -7.09 1.79
N THR A 64 -14.19 -6.52 3.00
CA THR A 64 -15.33 -5.93 3.69
C THR A 64 -15.04 -4.54 4.22
N VAL A 65 -16.07 -3.84 4.64
CA VAL A 65 -15.96 -2.74 5.59
C VAL A 65 -16.70 -3.08 6.87
N SER A 66 -16.16 -2.66 8.01
CA SER A 66 -16.80 -2.76 9.32
C SER A 66 -17.34 -1.40 9.75
N VAL A 67 -18.50 -1.36 10.41
CA VAL A 67 -19.00 -0.18 11.10
C VAL A 67 -18.93 -0.44 12.59
N ILE A 68 -18.27 0.45 13.33
CA ILE A 68 -18.08 0.36 14.79
C ILE A 68 -18.75 1.54 15.48
N ASP A 69 -19.15 1.35 16.72
CA ASP A 69 -19.51 2.44 17.64
C ASP A 69 -18.32 2.75 18.56
N ILE A 70 -17.81 3.97 18.46
CA ILE A 70 -16.61 4.43 19.16
C ILE A 70 -16.86 4.50 20.68
N LYS A 71 -18.08 4.92 21.07
CA LYS A 71 -18.43 5.16 22.47
C LYS A 71 -18.60 3.84 23.23
N SER A 72 -19.31 2.87 22.69
CA SER A 72 -19.45 1.53 23.30
C SER A 72 -18.23 0.65 23.07
N GLY A 73 -17.48 0.84 21.97
CA GLY A 73 -16.41 -0.04 21.54
C GLY A 73 -16.92 -1.33 20.90
N SER A 74 -18.08 -1.30 20.25
CA SER A 74 -18.70 -2.47 19.65
C SER A 74 -18.70 -2.43 18.13
N LEU A 75 -18.58 -3.62 17.51
CA LEU A 75 -18.83 -3.83 16.08
C LEU A 75 -20.36 -3.81 15.85
N ILE A 76 -20.84 -2.90 14.98
CA ILE A 76 -22.25 -2.76 14.64
C ILE A 76 -22.62 -3.67 13.47
N GLY A 77 -21.77 -3.75 12.45
CA GLY A 77 -22.02 -4.55 11.27
C GLY A 77 -20.84 -4.61 10.33
N GLU A 78 -20.93 -5.52 9.39
CA GLU A 78 -19.93 -5.75 8.35
C GLU A 78 -20.61 -5.85 6.98
N ILE A 79 -19.99 -5.29 5.95
CA ILE A 79 -20.52 -5.18 4.59
C ILE A 79 -19.46 -5.68 3.62
N ALA A 80 -19.78 -6.68 2.80
CA ALA A 80 -18.93 -7.11 1.69
C ALA A 80 -18.89 -6.02 0.61
N THR A 81 -17.70 -5.65 0.11
CA THR A 81 -17.53 -4.55 -0.84
C THR A 81 -16.78 -4.95 -2.10
N GLY A 82 -15.72 -5.73 -1.99
CA GLY A 82 -14.88 -6.19 -3.11
C GLY A 82 -13.49 -6.61 -2.63
N ASN A 83 -12.59 -6.92 -3.58
CA ASN A 83 -11.26 -7.43 -3.27
C ASN A 83 -10.29 -6.32 -2.83
N LYS A 84 -9.65 -6.55 -1.69
CA LYS A 84 -8.63 -5.68 -1.11
C LYS A 84 -9.12 -4.23 -0.93
N PRO A 85 -10.15 -4.00 -0.08
CA PRO A 85 -10.52 -2.65 0.33
C PRO A 85 -9.30 -1.88 0.83
N PHE A 86 -9.11 -0.65 0.34
CA PHE A 86 -7.89 0.11 0.61
C PHE A 86 -8.14 1.37 1.43
N ALA A 87 -9.06 2.22 1.00
CA ALA A 87 -9.41 3.46 1.70
C ALA A 87 -10.92 3.63 1.79
N VAL A 88 -11.37 4.41 2.79
CA VAL A 88 -12.77 4.71 3.01
C VAL A 88 -12.96 6.19 3.35
N ALA A 89 -14.01 6.81 2.83
CA ALA A 89 -14.40 8.18 3.18
C ALA A 89 -15.91 8.28 3.36
N CYS A 90 -16.33 9.20 4.23
CA CYS A 90 -17.73 9.56 4.42
C CYS A 90 -18.03 10.92 3.76
N ASN A 91 -19.26 11.11 3.32
CA ASN A 91 -19.73 12.43 2.90
C ASN A 91 -20.01 13.33 4.12
N SER A 92 -20.15 14.64 3.87
CA SER A 92 -20.20 15.67 4.91
C SER A 92 -21.36 15.52 5.91
N ASN A 93 -22.49 14.94 5.49
CA ASN A 93 -23.66 14.73 6.36
C ASN A 93 -23.73 13.31 6.97
N GLY A 94 -22.74 12.44 6.72
CA GLY A 94 -22.71 11.08 7.27
C GLY A 94 -23.74 10.10 6.71
N SER A 95 -24.42 10.44 5.62
CA SER A 95 -25.46 9.58 5.03
C SER A 95 -24.89 8.51 4.09
N ARG A 96 -23.67 8.72 3.55
CA ARG A 96 -23.01 7.83 2.59
C ARG A 96 -21.54 7.68 2.90
N ALA A 97 -21.00 6.51 2.55
CA ALA A 97 -19.56 6.30 2.47
C ALA A 97 -19.17 5.71 1.10
N ALA A 98 -17.91 5.87 0.77
CA ALA A 98 -17.29 5.21 -0.39
C ALA A 98 -16.08 4.43 0.07
N VAL A 99 -15.83 3.25 -0.52
CA VAL A 99 -14.66 2.42 -0.28
C VAL A 99 -14.02 2.05 -1.61
N SER A 100 -12.69 2.14 -1.70
CA SER A 100 -11.94 1.69 -2.89
C SER A 100 -11.56 0.22 -2.74
N ASN A 101 -11.80 -0.58 -3.80
CA ASN A 101 -11.45 -1.99 -3.87
C ASN A 101 -10.27 -2.15 -4.84
N LEU A 102 -9.06 -2.23 -4.29
CA LEU A 102 -7.79 -2.10 -5.01
C LEU A 102 -7.66 -3.09 -6.19
N TRP A 103 -8.05 -4.36 -5.97
CA TRP A 103 -7.88 -5.42 -6.97
C TRP A 103 -9.03 -5.52 -7.96
N ASP A 104 -10.22 -5.06 -7.60
CA ASP A 104 -11.37 -5.09 -8.50
C ASP A 104 -11.43 -3.89 -9.45
N GLY A 105 -10.63 -2.85 -9.18
CA GLY A 105 -10.70 -1.61 -9.95
C GLY A 105 -12.03 -0.86 -9.76
N THR A 106 -12.66 -1.01 -8.58
CA THR A 106 -13.99 -0.47 -8.29
C THR A 106 -14.00 0.40 -7.04
N ILE A 107 -15.06 1.20 -6.88
CA ILE A 107 -15.47 1.71 -5.58
C ILE A 107 -16.82 1.14 -5.19
N GLY A 108 -17.02 0.87 -3.90
CA GLY A 108 -18.32 0.58 -3.31
C GLY A 108 -18.94 1.86 -2.73
N LEU A 109 -20.18 2.17 -3.08
CA LEU A 109 -20.98 3.23 -2.46
C LEU A 109 -21.87 2.60 -1.38
N ILE A 110 -21.78 3.11 -0.15
CA ILE A 110 -22.43 2.56 1.02
C ILE A 110 -23.48 3.56 1.53
N ASP A 111 -24.68 3.07 1.74
CA ASP A 111 -25.77 3.79 2.38
C ASP A 111 -25.67 3.60 3.91
N LEU A 112 -25.53 4.71 4.63
CA LEU A 112 -25.39 4.77 6.08
C LEU A 112 -26.67 5.27 6.79
N THR A 113 -27.75 5.57 6.05
CA THR A 113 -28.97 6.19 6.60
C THR A 113 -29.82 5.23 7.43
N GLY A 114 -29.73 3.93 7.18
CA GLY A 114 -30.50 2.91 7.87
C GLY A 114 -29.90 2.46 9.20
N ALA A 115 -30.66 1.67 9.95
CA ALA A 115 -30.18 1.01 11.17
C ALA A 115 -29.00 0.04 10.85
N GLN A 116 -29.06 -0.58 9.68
CA GLN A 116 -28.00 -1.46 9.14
C GLN A 116 -27.44 -0.81 7.87
N PRO A 117 -26.16 -0.42 7.86
CA PRO A 117 -25.47 0.07 6.67
C PRO A 117 -25.43 -1.02 5.58
N ARG A 118 -25.53 -0.61 4.31
CA ARG A 118 -25.57 -1.54 3.17
C ARG A 118 -24.79 -1.02 1.96
N LEU A 119 -24.26 -1.92 1.16
CA LEU A 119 -23.71 -1.59 -0.15
C LEU A 119 -24.87 -1.18 -1.08
N ALA A 120 -24.83 0.06 -1.55
CA ALA A 120 -25.85 0.61 -2.45
C ALA A 120 -25.49 0.40 -3.93
N ALA A 121 -24.20 0.52 -4.28
CA ALA A 121 -23.72 0.32 -5.65
C ALA A 121 -22.24 -0.01 -5.67
N THR A 122 -21.78 -0.59 -6.80
CA THR A 122 -20.36 -0.79 -7.13
C THR A 122 -20.09 -0.13 -8.48
N VAL A 123 -19.09 0.76 -8.56
CA VAL A 123 -18.74 1.52 -9.75
C VAL A 123 -17.32 1.14 -10.20
N ASN A 124 -17.16 0.74 -11.47
CA ASN A 124 -15.82 0.53 -12.06
C ASN A 124 -15.15 1.89 -12.27
N VAL A 125 -13.93 2.06 -11.75
CA VAL A 125 -13.23 3.36 -11.79
C VAL A 125 -11.88 3.32 -12.49
N GLY A 126 -11.25 2.15 -12.61
CA GLY A 126 -9.93 1.98 -13.21
C GLY A 126 -8.99 1.16 -12.32
N SER A 127 -7.71 1.10 -12.69
CA SER A 127 -6.74 0.20 -12.06
C SER A 127 -6.23 0.72 -10.72
N GLN A 128 -6.23 -0.16 -9.74
CA GLN A 128 -5.68 0.07 -8.40
C GLN A 128 -6.21 1.36 -7.74
N PRO A 129 -7.54 1.51 -7.54
CA PRO A 129 -8.09 2.63 -6.80
C PRO A 129 -7.60 2.59 -5.34
N ARG A 130 -7.14 3.73 -4.85
CA ARG A 130 -6.55 3.90 -3.51
C ARG A 130 -7.30 4.98 -2.73
N GLY A 131 -6.66 6.06 -2.32
CA GLY A 131 -7.28 7.16 -1.59
C GLY A 131 -8.46 7.77 -2.33
N LEU A 132 -9.49 8.15 -1.58
CA LEU A 132 -10.69 8.76 -2.13
C LEU A 132 -11.29 9.81 -1.17
N ALA A 133 -12.07 10.74 -1.72
CA ALA A 133 -12.80 11.73 -0.93
C ALA A 133 -14.08 12.16 -1.66
N PHE A 134 -15.14 12.46 -0.90
CA PHE A 134 -16.35 13.10 -1.43
C PHE A 134 -16.12 14.57 -1.70
N SER A 135 -16.71 15.12 -2.76
CA SER A 135 -16.86 16.57 -2.91
C SER A 135 -17.68 17.17 -1.75
N SER A 136 -17.49 18.45 -1.47
CA SER A 136 -18.17 19.14 -0.36
C SER A 136 -19.69 19.10 -0.47
N ASP A 137 -20.22 19.10 -1.69
CA ASP A 137 -21.64 18.96 -2.02
C ASP A 137 -22.14 17.50 -2.05
N SER A 138 -21.25 16.52 -1.83
CA SER A 138 -21.52 15.07 -1.84
C SER A 138 -22.00 14.50 -3.20
N HIS A 139 -21.91 15.24 -4.30
CA HIS A 139 -22.33 14.77 -5.63
C HIS A 139 -21.25 13.92 -6.32
N ASN A 140 -19.98 14.12 -5.97
CA ASN A 140 -18.87 13.41 -6.57
C ASN A 140 -18.00 12.71 -5.54
N VAL A 141 -17.34 11.62 -5.98
CA VAL A 141 -16.21 11.00 -5.30
C VAL A 141 -14.98 11.10 -6.19
N PHE A 142 -13.90 11.70 -5.69
CA PHE A 142 -12.60 11.70 -6.33
C PHE A 142 -11.81 10.48 -5.87
N VAL A 143 -11.16 9.78 -6.81
CA VAL A 143 -10.48 8.51 -6.56
C VAL A 143 -9.09 8.52 -7.18
N ALA A 144 -8.05 8.32 -6.39
CA ALA A 144 -6.69 8.15 -6.87
C ALA A 144 -6.51 6.75 -7.47
N LEU A 145 -6.14 6.66 -8.75
CA LEU A 145 -5.92 5.42 -9.50
C LEU A 145 -4.42 5.17 -9.64
N GLY A 146 -3.82 4.41 -8.71
CA GLY A 146 -2.38 4.17 -8.67
C GLY A 146 -1.87 3.45 -9.92
N GLY A 147 -2.62 2.46 -10.42
CA GLY A 147 -2.23 1.69 -11.61
C GLY A 147 -2.40 2.44 -12.94
N ASP A 148 -3.30 3.43 -12.98
CA ASP A 148 -3.56 4.23 -14.18
C ASP A 148 -2.82 5.57 -14.20
N ASN A 149 -2.14 5.94 -13.10
CA ASN A 149 -1.55 7.26 -12.93
C ASN A 149 -2.56 8.39 -13.19
N ALA A 150 -3.72 8.31 -12.58
CA ALA A 150 -4.84 9.21 -12.83
C ALA A 150 -5.68 9.48 -11.58
N VAL A 151 -6.57 10.47 -11.67
CA VAL A 151 -7.68 10.67 -10.73
C VAL A 151 -8.99 10.50 -11.49
N ALA A 152 -9.87 9.64 -10.99
CA ALA A 152 -11.24 9.50 -11.50
C ALA A 152 -12.22 10.33 -10.66
N VAL A 153 -13.25 10.87 -11.32
CA VAL A 153 -14.39 11.54 -10.70
C VAL A 153 -15.62 10.68 -10.93
N VAL A 154 -16.22 10.20 -9.86
CA VAL A 154 -17.44 9.40 -9.90
C VAL A 154 -18.62 10.28 -9.54
N ASP A 155 -19.60 10.38 -10.45
CA ASP A 155 -20.91 10.96 -10.16
C ASP A 155 -21.69 9.94 -9.30
N VAL A 156 -22.00 10.34 -8.07
CA VAL A 156 -22.59 9.45 -7.04
C VAL A 156 -24.02 9.04 -7.39
N GLU A 157 -24.80 9.95 -7.97
CA GLU A 157 -26.20 9.67 -8.32
C GLU A 157 -26.32 8.83 -9.59
N LYS A 158 -25.49 9.11 -10.60
CA LYS A 158 -25.48 8.34 -11.85
C LYS A 158 -24.67 7.04 -11.73
N GLN A 159 -23.82 6.91 -10.71
CA GLN A 159 -22.97 5.74 -10.46
C GLN A 159 -22.03 5.43 -11.64
N ILE A 160 -21.46 6.46 -12.25
CA ILE A 160 -20.51 6.35 -13.36
C ILE A 160 -19.28 7.23 -13.13
N VAL A 161 -18.17 6.89 -13.77
CA VAL A 161 -17.04 7.80 -13.92
C VAL A 161 -17.42 8.90 -14.92
N SER A 162 -17.48 10.13 -14.45
CA SER A 162 -17.86 11.31 -15.25
C SER A 162 -16.65 11.95 -15.92
N LYS A 163 -15.47 11.86 -15.29
CA LYS A 163 -14.19 12.43 -15.75
C LYS A 163 -13.02 11.62 -15.24
N THR A 164 -11.89 11.72 -15.95
CA THR A 164 -10.57 11.25 -15.50
C THR A 164 -9.53 12.24 -15.96
N TRP A 165 -8.53 12.55 -15.12
CA TRP A 165 -7.38 13.38 -15.49
C TRP A 165 -6.07 12.75 -15.03
N PRO A 166 -4.94 13.04 -15.72
CA PRO A 166 -3.64 12.45 -15.39
C PRO A 166 -3.13 12.93 -14.03
N CYS A 167 -2.51 12.02 -13.29
CA CYS A 167 -1.79 12.27 -12.05
C CYS A 167 -0.64 11.27 -11.92
N GLU A 168 0.52 11.60 -12.45
CA GLU A 168 1.66 10.70 -12.54
C GLU A 168 2.31 10.37 -11.19
N GLY A 169 3.06 9.27 -11.15
CA GLY A 169 3.90 8.86 -10.03
C GLY A 169 3.18 8.04 -8.97
N GLU A 170 2.19 7.27 -9.37
CA GLU A 170 1.42 6.36 -8.51
C GLU A 170 0.63 7.11 -7.43
N PRO A 171 -0.45 7.84 -7.81
CA PRO A 171 -1.30 8.53 -6.84
C PRO A 171 -1.87 7.54 -5.82
N ARG A 172 -1.71 7.87 -4.53
CA ARG A 172 -2.05 6.97 -3.43
C ARG A 172 -3.02 7.58 -2.44
N THR A 173 -2.76 8.80 -2.03
CA THR A 173 -3.55 9.50 -1.01
C THR A 173 -4.30 10.67 -1.62
N LEU A 174 -5.48 10.97 -1.08
CA LEU A 174 -6.30 12.06 -1.58
C LEU A 174 -7.06 12.72 -0.44
N THR A 175 -7.08 14.05 -0.43
CA THR A 175 -7.90 14.85 0.49
C THR A 175 -8.44 16.08 -0.23
N LEU A 176 -9.40 16.78 0.39
CA LEU A 176 -9.96 18.02 -0.15
C LEU A 176 -9.61 19.20 0.74
N HIS A 177 -9.30 20.32 0.09
CA HIS A 177 -9.17 21.59 0.79
C HIS A 177 -10.54 22.03 1.34
N PRO A 178 -10.68 22.27 2.66
CA PRO A 178 -12.00 22.44 3.31
C PRO A 178 -12.76 23.70 2.83
N LYS A 179 -12.06 24.74 2.37
CA LYS A 179 -12.68 26.00 1.93
C LYS A 179 -12.82 26.10 0.42
N THR A 180 -11.85 25.62 -0.35
CA THR A 180 -11.81 25.81 -1.82
C THR A 180 -12.30 24.59 -2.59
N GLY A 181 -12.36 23.42 -1.94
CA GLY A 181 -12.70 22.15 -2.58
C GLY A 181 -11.61 21.60 -3.49
N GLN A 182 -10.41 22.21 -3.55
CA GLN A 182 -9.29 21.68 -4.34
C GLN A 182 -9.04 20.23 -3.98
N VAL A 183 -8.83 19.40 -5.00
CA VAL A 183 -8.45 17.99 -4.83
C VAL A 183 -6.94 17.92 -4.67
N ILE A 184 -6.49 17.45 -3.53
CA ILE A 184 -5.06 17.35 -3.18
C ILE A 184 -4.66 15.89 -3.18
N VAL A 185 -3.65 15.54 -3.98
CA VAL A 185 -3.22 14.17 -4.23
C VAL A 185 -1.75 13.99 -3.91
N GLY A 186 -1.43 13.00 -3.09
CA GLY A 186 -0.08 12.52 -2.84
C GLY A 186 0.25 11.31 -3.71
N SER A 187 1.37 11.39 -4.44
CA SER A 187 1.87 10.30 -5.30
C SER A 187 3.07 9.64 -4.65
N THR A 188 2.96 8.34 -4.34
CA THR A 188 3.92 7.64 -3.47
C THR A 188 5.28 7.42 -4.10
N ARG A 189 5.34 7.09 -5.40
CA ARG A 189 6.58 6.79 -6.11
C ARG A 189 7.36 8.04 -6.52
N SER A 190 6.65 9.06 -6.97
CA SER A 190 7.28 10.33 -7.39
C SER A 190 7.50 11.33 -6.27
N ALA A 191 7.06 11.01 -5.06
CA ALA A 191 7.09 11.89 -3.88
C ALA A 191 6.56 13.29 -4.17
N ARG A 192 5.43 13.39 -4.90
CA ARG A 192 4.79 14.64 -5.28
C ARG A 192 3.44 14.81 -4.63
N VAL A 193 3.17 16.04 -4.19
CA VAL A 193 1.84 16.47 -3.74
C VAL A 193 1.33 17.53 -4.71
N ARG A 194 0.12 17.35 -5.25
CA ARG A 194 -0.48 18.21 -6.26
C ARG A 194 -1.86 18.64 -5.86
N GLY A 195 -2.20 19.90 -6.17
CA GLY A 195 -3.55 20.45 -6.04
C GLY A 195 -4.20 20.62 -7.41
N TYR A 196 -5.47 20.18 -7.52
CA TYR A 196 -6.24 20.25 -8.75
C TYR A 196 -7.54 21.03 -8.55
N GLU A 197 -7.98 21.72 -9.58
CA GLU A 197 -9.31 22.29 -9.65
C GLU A 197 -10.35 21.16 -9.82
N PRO A 198 -11.33 21.04 -8.92
CA PRO A 198 -12.25 19.88 -8.92
C PRO A 198 -13.14 19.81 -10.17
N ALA A 199 -13.50 20.95 -10.75
CA ALA A 199 -14.39 21.00 -11.90
C ALA A 199 -13.71 20.55 -13.21
N THR A 200 -12.44 20.89 -13.44
CA THR A 200 -11.73 20.69 -14.70
C THR A 200 -10.62 19.66 -14.64
N GLY A 201 -10.08 19.37 -13.44
CA GLY A 201 -8.87 18.58 -13.26
C GLY A 201 -7.59 19.35 -13.64
N LYS A 202 -7.66 20.68 -13.81
CA LYS A 202 -6.48 21.51 -14.04
C LYS A 202 -5.57 21.48 -12.82
N GLN A 203 -4.31 21.12 -12.98
CA GLN A 203 -3.32 21.24 -11.92
C GLN A 203 -3.10 22.71 -11.57
N LEU A 204 -3.27 23.08 -10.31
CA LEU A 204 -3.11 24.43 -9.80
C LEU A 204 -1.71 24.67 -9.24
N TRP A 205 -1.17 23.66 -8.56
CA TRP A 205 0.16 23.69 -7.95
C TRP A 205 0.71 22.28 -7.78
N GLN A 206 2.02 22.21 -7.52
CA GLN A 206 2.75 20.99 -7.19
C GLN A 206 3.81 21.29 -6.15
N ARG A 207 4.17 20.27 -5.35
CA ARG A 207 5.39 20.21 -4.54
C ARG A 207 6.05 18.86 -4.73
N THR A 208 7.34 18.87 -5.04
CA THR A 208 8.18 17.69 -5.16
C THR A 208 9.05 17.58 -3.93
N LEU A 209 8.87 16.53 -3.16
CA LEU A 209 9.76 16.17 -2.06
C LEU A 209 10.96 15.44 -2.68
N HIS A 210 12.04 16.19 -2.97
CA HIS A 210 13.22 15.63 -3.65
C HIS A 210 13.86 14.52 -2.81
N ASP A 211 14.52 13.58 -3.47
CA ASP A 211 15.18 12.44 -2.85
C ASP A 211 14.28 11.65 -1.87
N SER A 212 12.99 11.62 -2.16
CA SER A 212 12.00 11.06 -1.26
C SER A 212 11.12 10.01 -1.94
N PHE A 213 10.54 9.14 -1.12
CA PHE A 213 9.65 8.07 -1.54
C PHE A 213 8.69 7.69 -0.41
N ASN A 214 7.80 6.74 -0.65
CA ASN A 214 6.82 6.27 0.33
C ASN A 214 6.00 7.42 0.95
N LEU A 215 5.42 8.29 0.09
CA LEU A 215 4.33 9.15 0.53
C LEU A 215 3.12 8.30 0.85
N LEU A 216 2.95 7.91 2.12
CA LEU A 216 1.92 6.96 2.54
C LEU A 216 0.73 7.62 3.23
N GLY A 217 0.94 8.75 3.89
CA GLY A 217 -0.08 9.54 4.58
C GLY A 217 -0.22 10.94 4.01
N LEU A 218 -1.43 11.48 4.03
CA LEU A 218 -1.74 12.86 3.62
C LEU A 218 -2.90 13.38 4.46
N ALA A 219 -2.73 14.55 5.05
CA ALA A 219 -3.80 15.24 5.77
C ALA A 219 -3.74 16.75 5.53
N ILE A 220 -4.89 17.40 5.66
CA ILE A 220 -4.99 18.87 5.62
C ILE A 220 -5.41 19.39 6.98
N HIS A 221 -4.80 20.48 7.42
CA HIS A 221 -5.21 21.17 8.63
C HIS A 221 -6.65 21.71 8.48
N PRO A 222 -7.50 21.67 9.54
CA PRO A 222 -8.91 22.08 9.43
C PRO A 222 -9.14 23.51 8.91
N ASP A 223 -8.19 24.43 9.13
CA ASP A 223 -8.27 25.81 8.59
C ASP A 223 -7.93 25.91 7.08
N GLY A 224 -7.41 24.82 6.48
CA GLY A 224 -6.97 24.77 5.09
C GLY A 224 -5.60 25.38 4.81
N ALA A 225 -4.89 25.93 5.80
CA ALA A 225 -3.65 26.66 5.58
C ALA A 225 -2.46 25.76 5.22
N GLN A 226 -2.50 24.48 5.56
CA GLN A 226 -1.38 23.57 5.37
C GLN A 226 -1.81 22.13 5.14
N VAL A 227 -1.06 21.46 4.30
CA VAL A 227 -1.14 20.01 4.05
C VAL A 227 0.12 19.37 4.63
N VAL A 228 -0.04 18.21 5.26
CA VAL A 228 1.09 17.41 5.73
C VAL A 228 1.11 16.04 5.06
N SER A 229 2.31 15.51 4.86
CA SER A 229 2.51 14.18 4.30
C SER A 229 3.66 13.47 4.99
N THR A 230 3.47 12.19 5.31
CA THR A 230 4.56 11.31 5.72
C THR A 230 5.38 10.86 4.52
N PHE A 231 6.68 10.72 4.69
CA PHE A 231 7.58 10.23 3.64
C PHE A 231 8.88 9.69 4.21
N VAL A 232 9.66 8.98 3.37
CA VAL A 232 11.02 8.57 3.67
C VAL A 232 11.96 9.38 2.77
N PHE A 233 12.97 10.01 3.35
CA PHE A 233 14.02 10.75 2.65
C PHE A 233 15.24 9.84 2.44
N HIS A 234 15.77 9.81 1.21
CA HIS A 234 16.93 9.01 0.83
C HIS A 234 18.19 9.86 0.83
N ARG A 235 19.14 9.53 1.66
CA ARG A 235 20.41 10.25 1.79
C ARG A 235 21.44 9.88 0.72
N HIS A 236 21.15 8.91 -0.16
CA HIS A 236 22.04 8.38 -1.20
C HIS A 236 23.38 7.82 -0.71
N HIS A 237 23.50 7.54 0.58
CA HIS A 237 24.62 6.79 1.12
C HIS A 237 24.32 5.30 1.10
N ALA A 238 25.38 4.48 1.06
CA ALA A 238 25.25 3.04 1.17
C ALA A 238 24.56 2.63 2.47
N ILE A 239 23.74 1.59 2.41
CA ILE A 239 23.10 0.98 3.57
C ILE A 239 24.19 0.23 4.36
N ALA A 240 24.86 0.94 5.24
CA ALA A 240 25.94 0.45 6.10
C ALA A 240 25.64 0.80 7.55
N LYS A 241 26.11 -0.03 8.47
CA LYS A 241 25.79 0.10 9.89
C LYS A 241 26.15 1.48 10.46
N ASN A 242 27.33 2.00 10.16
CA ASN A 242 27.77 3.33 10.58
C ASN A 242 26.92 4.45 9.96
N ASN A 243 26.48 4.32 8.71
CA ASN A 243 25.62 5.32 8.07
C ASN A 243 24.21 5.33 8.73
N ILE A 244 23.70 4.15 9.11
CA ILE A 244 22.46 4.05 9.88
C ILE A 244 22.61 4.73 11.25
N GLU A 245 23.72 4.48 11.96
CA GLU A 245 23.98 5.07 13.29
C GLU A 245 24.08 6.60 13.27
N GLN A 246 24.50 7.17 12.14
CA GLN A 246 24.60 8.62 11.95
C GLN A 246 23.33 9.26 11.37
N GLY A 247 22.33 8.47 10.95
CA GLY A 247 21.16 8.99 10.25
C GLY A 247 21.42 9.32 8.77
N TRP A 248 22.41 8.70 8.15
CA TRP A 248 22.82 9.02 6.79
C TRP A 248 22.32 8.01 5.73
N ALA A 249 21.56 7.02 6.14
CA ALA A 249 20.99 6.06 5.19
C ALA A 249 19.62 6.53 4.69
N LEU A 250 18.65 6.57 5.56
CA LEU A 250 17.26 6.97 5.31
C LEU A 250 16.76 7.80 6.51
N ASP A 251 15.85 8.75 6.27
CA ASP A 251 15.17 9.48 7.35
C ASP A 251 13.66 9.35 7.20
N ASN A 252 12.98 9.13 8.31
CA ASN A 252 11.53 9.15 8.37
C ASN A 252 11.05 10.57 8.72
N ARG A 253 10.24 11.18 7.85
CA ARG A 253 9.93 12.61 7.92
C ARG A 253 8.45 12.91 7.73
N VAL A 254 8.06 14.13 8.11
CA VAL A 254 6.79 14.76 7.72
C VAL A 254 7.09 16.06 6.99
N ALA A 255 6.49 16.22 5.81
CA ALA A 255 6.48 17.49 5.08
C ALA A 255 5.26 18.32 5.47
N ARG A 256 5.42 19.66 5.48
CA ARG A 256 4.36 20.64 5.57
C ARG A 256 4.35 21.51 4.31
N ILE A 257 3.23 21.57 3.63
CA ILE A 257 3.06 22.18 2.32
C ILE A 257 1.94 23.21 2.41
N ARG A 258 2.15 24.41 1.86
CA ARG A 258 1.08 25.39 1.64
C ARG A 258 0.34 25.00 0.34
N PRO A 259 -1.01 24.83 0.38
CA PRO A 259 -1.79 24.38 -0.77
C PRO A 259 -2.11 25.53 -1.74
N GLU A 260 -1.08 26.21 -2.22
CA GLU A 260 -1.16 27.38 -3.10
C GLU A 260 -0.05 27.35 -4.16
N PRO A 261 -0.19 28.07 -5.29
CA PRO A 261 0.88 28.22 -6.27
C PRO A 261 2.17 28.75 -5.64
N GLY A 262 3.30 28.26 -6.09
CA GLY A 262 4.63 28.63 -5.60
C GLY A 262 5.71 27.73 -6.18
N ASP A 263 6.94 27.91 -5.71
CA ASP A 263 8.08 27.09 -6.11
C ASP A 263 7.83 25.62 -5.76
N ASP A 264 8.07 24.72 -6.71
CA ASP A 264 7.85 23.28 -6.60
C ASP A 264 8.67 22.64 -5.48
N LEU A 265 9.84 23.17 -5.16
CA LEU A 265 10.74 22.63 -4.15
C LEU A 265 10.58 23.29 -2.76
N THR A 266 9.63 24.22 -2.60
CA THR A 266 9.43 24.90 -1.32
C THR A 266 8.42 24.17 -0.44
N TYR A 267 8.89 23.57 0.65
CA TYR A 267 8.11 22.96 1.71
C TYR A 267 8.91 22.99 3.02
N ASP A 268 8.21 22.93 4.13
CA ASP A 268 8.84 22.75 5.43
C ASP A 268 8.79 21.27 5.83
N GLN A 269 9.67 20.86 6.74
CA GLN A 269 9.73 19.46 7.18
C GLN A 269 10.24 19.29 8.59
N ILE A 270 10.00 18.12 9.17
CA ILE A 270 10.59 17.65 10.42
C ILE A 270 11.08 16.21 10.25
N ALA A 271 12.17 15.87 10.95
CA ALA A 271 12.59 14.49 11.16
C ALA A 271 11.80 13.87 12.33
N LEU A 272 11.56 12.56 12.25
CA LEU A 272 10.84 11.80 13.29
C LEU A 272 11.77 10.88 14.09
N ASP A 273 12.98 10.65 13.61
CA ASP A 273 13.89 9.61 14.12
C ASP A 273 14.66 10.10 15.35
N SER A 274 14.51 9.40 16.48
CA SER A 274 15.38 9.59 17.64
C SER A 274 16.70 8.82 17.44
N ARG A 275 17.81 9.38 17.93
CA ARG A 275 19.12 8.72 17.83
C ARG A 275 19.10 7.34 18.49
N GLY A 276 19.48 6.31 17.73
CA GLY A 276 19.50 4.92 18.20
C GLY A 276 18.13 4.22 18.27
N GLN A 277 17.05 4.95 17.98
CA GLN A 277 15.68 4.42 18.01
C GLN A 277 14.80 5.17 17.00
N ALA A 278 14.97 4.87 15.73
CA ALA A 278 14.22 5.51 14.66
C ALA A 278 12.72 5.14 14.66
N VAL A 279 11.97 5.75 13.75
CA VAL A 279 10.55 5.51 13.49
C VAL A 279 10.42 4.91 12.11
N ALA A 280 10.30 3.58 12.01
CA ALA A 280 10.19 2.94 10.70
C ALA A 280 8.78 3.06 10.10
N ASP A 281 8.73 3.31 8.80
CA ASP A 281 7.51 3.30 7.97
C ASP A 281 6.38 4.20 8.52
N PRO A 282 6.57 5.53 8.59
CA PRO A 282 5.47 6.44 8.92
C PRO A 282 4.40 6.34 7.84
N THR A 283 3.16 5.99 8.23
CA THR A 283 2.10 5.60 7.30
C THR A 283 0.93 6.59 7.31
N GLY A 284 0.03 6.48 8.27
CA GLY A 284 -1.13 7.37 8.38
C GLY A 284 -0.77 8.69 9.08
N ILE A 285 -1.48 9.75 8.74
CA ILE A 285 -1.36 11.04 9.40
C ILE A 285 -2.72 11.73 9.46
N ALA A 286 -3.04 12.37 10.57
CA ALA A 286 -4.29 13.10 10.75
C ALA A 286 -4.13 14.30 11.70
N TYR A 287 -4.97 15.32 11.49
CA TYR A 287 -5.17 16.40 12.46
C TYR A 287 -6.44 16.17 13.28
N SER A 288 -6.44 16.61 14.54
CA SER A 288 -7.67 16.77 15.30
C SER A 288 -8.59 17.82 14.67
N GLY A 289 -9.92 17.70 14.89
CA GLY A 289 -10.88 18.61 14.30
C GLY A 289 -10.72 20.08 14.69
N ASP A 290 -10.08 20.35 15.83
CA ASP A 290 -9.69 21.69 16.31
C ASP A 290 -8.28 22.12 15.87
N GLY A 291 -7.57 21.25 15.15
CA GLY A 291 -6.21 21.48 14.66
C GLY A 291 -5.13 21.48 15.75
N GLN A 292 -5.45 21.13 16.99
CA GLN A 292 -4.49 21.21 18.11
C GLN A 292 -3.50 20.04 18.16
N TRP A 293 -3.86 18.90 17.59
CA TRP A 293 -3.06 17.69 17.61
C TRP A 293 -2.80 17.16 16.20
N MET A 294 -1.61 16.63 16.00
CA MET A 294 -1.25 15.80 14.87
C MET A 294 -0.93 14.40 15.38
N ALA A 295 -1.50 13.39 14.71
CA ALA A 295 -1.28 11.98 14.96
C ALA A 295 -0.64 11.33 13.75
N ILE A 296 0.39 10.49 13.93
CA ILE A 296 1.09 9.76 12.88
C ILE A 296 1.21 8.30 13.30
N THR A 297 0.84 7.37 12.44
CA THR A 297 1.13 5.94 12.66
C THR A 297 2.48 5.58 12.07
N ALA A 298 3.29 4.86 12.83
CA ALA A 298 4.57 4.29 12.42
C ALA A 298 4.43 2.77 12.37
N ALA A 299 4.12 2.26 11.17
CA ALA A 299 3.77 0.85 11.00
C ALA A 299 4.92 -0.10 11.32
N GLY A 300 6.16 0.28 10.97
CA GLY A 300 7.35 -0.54 11.19
C GLY A 300 7.78 -0.61 12.66
N THR A 301 7.62 0.47 13.42
CA THR A 301 7.90 0.45 14.87
C THR A 301 6.68 0.21 15.75
N GLN A 302 5.51 -0.02 15.12
CA GLN A 302 4.26 -0.37 15.81
C GLN A 302 3.79 0.72 16.77
N GLU A 303 4.01 1.99 16.40
CA GLU A 303 3.78 3.14 17.27
C GLU A 303 2.72 4.09 16.72
N LEU A 304 2.10 4.83 17.61
CA LEU A 304 1.38 6.06 17.35
C LEU A 304 2.19 7.24 17.88
N LEU A 305 2.53 8.19 17.02
CA LEU A 305 3.17 9.43 17.39
C LEU A 305 2.11 10.52 17.56
N LEU A 306 2.15 11.23 18.67
CA LEU A 306 1.25 12.33 18.99
C LEU A 306 2.06 13.59 19.31
N VAL A 307 1.72 14.70 18.65
CA VAL A 307 2.38 15.97 18.88
C VAL A 307 1.38 17.14 18.86
N PRO A 308 1.45 18.09 19.82
CA PRO A 308 0.70 19.34 19.71
C PRO A 308 1.20 20.15 18.49
N THR A 309 0.30 20.59 17.62
CA THR A 309 0.65 21.23 16.35
C THR A 309 1.44 22.53 16.52
N ASN A 310 1.17 23.30 17.59
CA ASN A 310 1.87 24.53 17.92
C ASN A 310 3.28 24.33 18.50
N LYS A 311 3.70 23.08 18.72
CA LYS A 311 5.03 22.72 19.25
C LYS A 311 5.98 22.21 18.17
N ILE A 312 5.51 22.03 16.95
CA ILE A 312 6.31 21.47 15.86
C ILE A 312 7.28 22.51 15.32
N PRO A 313 8.62 22.28 15.43
CA PRO A 313 9.65 23.19 14.95
C PRO A 313 9.91 22.97 13.44
N TRP A 314 8.98 23.40 12.59
CA TRP A 314 9.08 23.24 11.17
C TRP A 314 10.32 23.92 10.59
N SER A 315 11.14 23.21 9.83
CA SER A 315 12.33 23.70 9.16
C SER A 315 12.06 23.88 7.65
N ASN A 316 12.43 25.04 7.12
CA ASN A 316 12.51 25.26 5.69
C ASN A 316 13.90 24.81 5.22
N GLY A 317 14.00 23.67 4.59
CA GLY A 317 15.25 22.99 4.25
C GLY A 317 15.46 21.70 5.04
N ASP A 318 16.71 21.26 5.16
CA ASP A 318 17.02 20.03 5.90
C ASP A 318 16.80 20.22 7.41
N PRO A 319 15.94 19.41 8.06
CA PRO A 319 15.69 19.48 9.50
C PRO A 319 16.80 18.81 10.34
N GLY A 320 17.85 18.25 9.69
CA GLY A 320 18.87 17.43 10.33
C GLY A 320 18.53 15.92 10.25
N ASP A 321 19.42 15.11 10.83
CA ASP A 321 19.35 13.64 10.75
C ASP A 321 18.40 13.03 11.79
N PHE A 322 18.06 13.78 12.82
CA PHE A 322 17.25 13.32 13.95
C PHE A 322 16.16 14.32 14.31
N VAL A 323 15.20 13.85 15.08
CA VAL A 323 14.13 14.68 15.61
C VAL A 323 14.71 15.88 16.39
N ASP A 324 14.11 17.07 16.20
CA ASP A 324 14.53 18.28 16.89
C ASP A 324 14.44 18.13 18.41
N SER A 325 15.49 18.56 19.11
CA SER A 325 15.57 18.48 20.56
C SER A 325 14.42 19.17 21.30
N ALA A 326 13.80 20.20 20.71
CA ALA A 326 12.61 20.85 21.26
C ALA A 326 11.39 19.92 21.37
N LEU A 327 11.36 18.84 20.57
CA LEU A 327 10.31 17.82 20.66
C LEU A 327 10.61 16.74 21.73
N GLU A 328 11.86 16.62 22.17
CA GLU A 328 12.27 15.59 23.13
C GLU A 328 12.53 16.14 24.54
N PHE A 329 13.01 17.39 24.67
CA PHE A 329 13.47 17.96 25.93
C PHE A 329 12.88 19.35 26.21
N PRO A 330 12.74 19.79 27.49
CA PRO A 330 12.90 18.98 28.73
C PRO A 330 11.71 18.04 28.99
N ILE A 331 10.59 18.26 28.29
CA ILE A 331 9.39 17.42 28.32
C ILE A 331 9.10 16.97 26.91
N ARG A 332 9.05 15.68 26.70
CA ARG A 332 8.80 15.10 25.36
C ARG A 332 7.46 15.59 24.80
N GLN A 333 7.52 16.44 23.79
CA GLN A 333 6.35 16.95 23.07
C GLN A 333 5.88 15.96 21.99
N LEU A 334 6.82 15.30 21.29
CA LEU A 334 6.52 14.19 20.40
C LEU A 334 6.43 12.90 21.22
N ARG A 335 5.20 12.49 21.54
CA ARG A 335 4.97 11.26 22.29
C ARG A 335 4.92 10.07 21.35
N ARG A 336 5.70 9.04 21.66
CA ARG A 336 5.72 7.75 20.97
C ARG A 336 5.00 6.73 21.84
N LEU A 337 3.89 6.20 21.35
CA LEU A 337 3.02 5.26 22.05
C LEU A 337 3.11 3.91 21.36
N ASP A 338 3.57 2.88 22.05
CA ASP A 338 3.51 1.50 21.54
C ASP A 338 2.03 1.07 21.48
N VAL A 339 1.53 0.84 20.29
CA VAL A 339 0.17 0.37 20.02
C VAL A 339 0.15 -1.08 19.53
N GLY A 340 1.34 -1.66 19.35
CA GLY A 340 1.54 -3.03 18.88
C GLY A 340 1.06 -3.25 17.45
N GLY A 341 1.16 -4.49 17.00
CA GLY A 341 0.63 -4.94 15.72
C GLY A 341 1.21 -4.20 14.50
N ARG A 342 0.34 -3.65 13.65
CA ARG A 342 0.70 -2.86 12.47
C ARG A 342 -0.31 -1.72 12.32
N PRO A 343 -0.10 -0.57 12.98
CA PRO A 343 -0.95 0.60 12.84
C PRO A 343 -0.86 1.18 11.43
N GLN A 344 -2.00 1.52 10.83
CA GLN A 344 -2.11 1.99 9.45
C GLN A 344 -2.88 3.32 9.41
N GLY A 345 -4.14 3.31 9.02
CA GLY A 345 -4.97 4.49 9.00
C GLY A 345 -5.18 5.07 10.40
N VAL A 346 -5.25 6.40 10.48
CA VAL A 346 -5.49 7.15 11.71
C VAL A 346 -6.46 8.29 11.44
N THR A 347 -7.39 8.53 12.37
CA THR A 347 -8.30 9.68 12.32
C THR A 347 -8.66 10.13 13.73
N PHE A 348 -9.23 11.33 13.83
CA PHE A 348 -9.79 11.84 15.09
C PHE A 348 -11.32 11.81 15.05
N ALA A 349 -11.92 11.39 16.15
CA ALA A 349 -13.36 11.44 16.34
C ALA A 349 -13.70 11.63 17.83
N HIS A 350 -14.64 12.52 18.14
CA HIS A 350 -15.11 12.77 19.52
C HIS A 350 -13.97 13.01 20.53
N GLY A 351 -12.91 13.75 20.12
CA GLY A 351 -11.75 14.03 20.96
C GLY A 351 -10.81 12.84 21.19
N LYS A 352 -11.02 11.72 20.50
CA LYS A 352 -10.16 10.52 20.54
C LYS A 352 -9.43 10.32 19.23
N VAL A 353 -8.29 9.64 19.30
CA VAL A 353 -7.57 9.11 18.13
C VAL A 353 -8.05 7.68 17.89
N LEU A 354 -8.40 7.40 16.66
CA LEU A 354 -8.75 6.05 16.19
C LEU A 354 -7.63 5.54 15.29
N VAL A 355 -7.14 4.34 15.56
CA VAL A 355 -6.06 3.70 14.79
C VAL A 355 -6.57 2.37 14.24
N ALA A 356 -6.55 2.21 12.91
CA ALA A 356 -6.74 0.92 12.25
C ALA A 356 -5.47 0.10 12.40
N ASN A 357 -5.54 -1.03 13.11
CA ASN A 357 -4.38 -1.88 13.39
C ASN A 357 -4.51 -3.22 12.67
N ALA A 358 -3.80 -3.33 11.53
CA ALA A 358 -3.95 -4.43 10.60
C ALA A 358 -3.62 -5.80 11.21
N LEU A 359 -2.52 -5.92 11.94
CA LEU A 359 -2.10 -7.21 12.54
C LEU A 359 -2.89 -7.60 13.79
N LEU A 360 -3.54 -6.65 14.45
CA LEU A 360 -4.43 -6.94 15.58
C LEU A 360 -5.85 -7.25 15.15
N ASP A 361 -6.20 -7.08 13.86
CA ASP A 361 -7.58 -7.14 13.36
C ASP A 361 -8.54 -6.25 14.18
N ALA A 362 -8.10 -5.04 14.55
CA ALA A 362 -8.78 -4.19 15.51
C ALA A 362 -8.70 -2.70 15.16
N VAL A 363 -9.58 -1.93 15.77
CA VAL A 363 -9.46 -0.47 15.89
C VAL A 363 -9.17 -0.12 17.34
N GLN A 364 -8.11 0.65 17.58
CA GLN A 364 -7.76 1.17 18.90
C GLN A 364 -8.30 2.58 19.08
N VAL A 365 -8.90 2.87 20.22
CA VAL A 365 -9.42 4.17 20.62
C VAL A 365 -8.51 4.72 21.70
N ILE A 366 -7.84 5.84 21.42
CA ILE A 366 -6.75 6.38 22.25
C ILE A 366 -7.08 7.81 22.65
N ASP A 367 -6.86 8.12 23.91
CA ASP A 367 -6.98 9.49 24.42
C ASP A 367 -5.73 10.30 24.04
N PRO A 368 -5.83 11.38 23.24
CA PRO A 368 -4.66 12.13 22.81
C PRO A 368 -3.97 12.90 23.95
N ALA A 369 -4.68 13.25 25.03
CA ALA A 369 -4.09 13.98 26.13
C ALA A 369 -3.25 13.09 27.06
N THR A 370 -3.68 11.86 27.28
CA THR A 370 -3.00 10.90 28.18
C THR A 370 -2.14 9.88 27.43
N GLY A 371 -2.46 9.57 26.18
CA GLY A 371 -1.87 8.48 25.40
C GLY A 371 -2.39 7.09 25.79
N ILE A 372 -3.45 7.00 26.58
CA ILE A 372 -4.00 5.74 27.05
C ILE A 372 -4.88 5.13 25.94
N ILE A 373 -4.65 3.85 25.63
CA ILE A 373 -5.55 3.05 24.82
C ILE A 373 -6.78 2.71 25.68
N GLU A 374 -7.87 3.44 25.46
CA GLU A 374 -9.09 3.25 26.24
C GLU A 374 -9.87 2.01 25.82
N LYS A 375 -9.80 1.68 24.53
CA LYS A 375 -10.50 0.52 23.95
C LYS A 375 -9.75 -0.07 22.79
N THR A 376 -9.91 -1.38 22.61
CA THR A 376 -9.53 -2.12 21.41
C THR A 376 -10.78 -2.83 20.89
N VAL A 377 -11.31 -2.32 19.77
CA VAL A 377 -12.51 -2.87 19.12
C VAL A 377 -12.08 -3.97 18.17
N GLN A 378 -12.32 -5.22 18.55
CA GLN A 378 -11.99 -6.38 17.71
C GLN A 378 -12.93 -6.44 16.49
N LEU A 379 -12.36 -6.62 15.31
CA LEU A 379 -13.08 -6.80 14.04
C LEU A 379 -13.05 -8.25 13.56
N GLY A 380 -12.00 -8.98 13.91
CA GLY A 380 -11.79 -10.39 13.60
C GLY A 380 -12.27 -11.32 14.72
N ASP A 381 -12.19 -12.63 14.47
CA ASP A 381 -12.61 -13.69 15.39
C ASP A 381 -11.52 -14.10 16.41
N GLY A 382 -10.41 -13.41 16.46
CA GLY A 382 -9.30 -13.66 17.40
C GLY A 382 -8.53 -14.96 17.11
N ARG A 383 -8.59 -15.49 15.88
CA ARG A 383 -7.86 -16.71 15.49
C ARG A 383 -6.36 -16.58 15.66
N PRO A 384 -5.63 -17.66 15.99
CA PRO A 384 -4.18 -17.66 16.04
C PRO A 384 -3.56 -17.28 14.70
N ALA A 385 -2.42 -16.58 14.73
CA ALA A 385 -1.69 -16.23 13.52
C ALA A 385 -1.17 -17.49 12.81
N ASP A 386 -1.57 -17.69 11.56
CA ASP A 386 -0.99 -18.70 10.69
C ASP A 386 0.45 -18.33 10.29
N LEU A 387 1.13 -19.25 9.57
CA LEU A 387 2.52 -19.05 9.18
C LEU A 387 2.72 -17.77 8.37
N ALA A 388 1.85 -17.49 7.40
CA ALA A 388 1.94 -16.30 6.56
C ALA A 388 1.60 -15.01 7.34
N ARG A 389 0.69 -15.06 8.32
CA ARG A 389 0.41 -13.91 9.19
C ARG A 389 1.60 -13.58 10.09
N ARG A 390 2.30 -14.61 10.61
CA ARG A 390 3.57 -14.41 11.34
C ARG A 390 4.64 -13.81 10.42
N GLY A 391 4.74 -14.30 9.18
CA GLY A 391 5.64 -13.74 8.19
C GLY A 391 5.32 -12.29 7.82
N GLU A 392 4.05 -11.94 7.70
CA GLU A 392 3.62 -10.55 7.53
C GLU A 392 4.11 -9.68 8.70
N ALA A 393 3.94 -10.15 9.93
CA ALA A 393 4.42 -9.43 11.11
C ALA A 393 5.94 -9.20 11.07
N ILE A 394 6.72 -10.18 10.65
CA ILE A 394 8.19 -10.04 10.52
C ILE A 394 8.56 -9.07 9.39
N PHE A 395 7.88 -9.16 8.24
CA PHE A 395 8.15 -8.33 7.06
C PHE A 395 7.97 -6.82 7.34
N PHE A 396 7.02 -6.48 8.19
CA PHE A 396 6.72 -5.09 8.57
C PHE A 396 7.37 -4.66 9.90
N ASP A 397 8.18 -5.49 10.53
CA ASP A 397 8.77 -5.20 11.84
C ASP A 397 10.14 -4.51 11.70
N GLY A 398 10.13 -3.19 11.73
CA GLY A 398 11.35 -2.37 11.75
C GLY A 398 12.16 -2.47 13.04
N LYS A 399 11.56 -2.94 14.16
CA LYS A 399 12.28 -3.17 15.42
C LYS A 399 13.33 -4.28 15.28
N ARG A 400 13.25 -5.10 14.22
CA ARG A 400 14.26 -6.13 13.90
C ARG A 400 15.50 -5.55 13.23
N ALA A 401 15.42 -4.36 12.63
CA ALA A 401 16.57 -3.69 12.03
C ALA A 401 17.42 -2.98 13.07
N HIS A 402 18.69 -2.77 12.73
CA HIS A 402 19.62 -1.98 13.54
C HIS A 402 19.05 -0.57 13.78
N HIS A 403 18.97 -0.13 15.04
CA HIS A 403 18.39 1.14 15.44
C HIS A 403 16.93 1.37 15.01
N HIS A 404 16.19 0.32 14.62
CA HIS A 404 14.78 0.37 14.18
C HIS A 404 14.53 1.23 12.94
N TRP A 405 15.54 1.38 12.06
CA TRP A 405 15.54 2.41 11.01
C TRP A 405 14.56 2.12 9.86
N PHE A 406 14.39 0.86 9.48
CA PHE A 406 13.54 0.43 8.37
C PHE A 406 13.12 -1.03 8.49
N SER A 407 12.09 -1.41 7.75
CA SER A 407 11.63 -2.80 7.61
C SER A 407 11.83 -3.29 6.17
N CYS A 408 11.49 -4.54 5.86
CA CYS A 408 11.45 -5.01 4.47
C CYS A 408 10.49 -4.17 3.62
N HIS A 409 9.37 -3.70 4.21
CA HIS A 409 8.37 -2.86 3.55
C HIS A 409 8.94 -1.52 3.09
N THR A 410 9.89 -0.93 3.78
CA THR A 410 10.46 0.39 3.44
C THR A 410 11.01 0.39 2.01
N CYS A 411 11.73 -0.66 1.61
CA CYS A 411 12.24 -0.84 0.25
C CYS A 411 11.25 -1.57 -0.66
N HIS A 412 10.54 -2.58 -0.14
CA HIS A 412 9.54 -3.39 -0.87
C HIS A 412 8.11 -2.94 -0.54
N THR A 413 7.79 -1.69 -0.84
CA THR A 413 6.50 -1.08 -0.49
C THR A 413 5.32 -1.90 -1.03
N ASP A 414 4.40 -2.29 -0.14
CA ASP A 414 3.25 -3.17 -0.43
C ASP A 414 3.66 -4.52 -1.07
N GLY A 415 4.85 -5.06 -0.71
CA GLY A 415 5.41 -6.28 -1.31
C GLY A 415 5.86 -6.09 -2.76
N HIS A 416 5.99 -4.84 -3.21
CA HIS A 416 6.40 -4.48 -4.56
C HIS A 416 7.75 -3.77 -4.55
N THR A 417 8.00 -2.87 -5.47
CA THR A 417 9.17 -1.99 -5.51
C THR A 417 8.75 -0.56 -5.19
N ASN A 418 9.59 0.18 -4.49
CA ASN A 418 9.42 1.63 -4.33
C ASN A 418 10.02 2.44 -5.49
N GLY A 419 10.74 1.78 -6.42
CA GLY A 419 11.38 2.40 -7.57
C GLY A 419 12.68 3.15 -7.27
N GLN A 420 13.23 3.02 -6.05
CA GLN A 420 14.48 3.66 -5.64
C GLN A 420 15.69 2.76 -5.80
N LEU A 421 16.84 3.40 -5.94
CA LEU A 421 18.15 2.76 -6.02
C LEU A 421 18.78 2.72 -4.63
N PHE A 422 19.17 1.53 -4.16
CA PHE A 422 19.89 1.37 -2.91
C PHE A 422 21.21 0.62 -3.13
N ASP A 423 22.28 1.13 -2.53
CA ASP A 423 23.54 0.43 -2.38
C ASP A 423 23.52 -0.30 -1.03
N THR A 424 23.22 -1.60 -1.07
CA THR A 424 23.12 -2.43 0.13
C THR A 424 24.43 -3.14 0.48
N LEU A 425 25.47 -2.97 -0.33
CA LEU A 425 26.79 -3.63 -0.21
C LEU A 425 26.75 -5.18 -0.24
N ASN A 426 25.60 -5.78 -0.50
CA ASN A 426 25.42 -7.25 -0.51
C ASN A 426 26.03 -7.91 -1.75
N ASP A 427 26.62 -7.14 -2.64
CA ASP A 427 27.32 -7.58 -3.84
C ASP A 427 28.85 -7.40 -3.72
N ASP A 428 29.34 -7.15 -2.52
CA ASP A 428 30.76 -6.89 -2.23
C ASP A 428 31.34 -5.67 -2.99
N SER A 429 30.46 -4.77 -3.48
CA SER A 429 30.86 -3.55 -4.19
C SER A 429 30.30 -2.30 -3.50
N TYR A 430 30.98 -1.17 -3.69
CA TYR A 430 30.56 0.16 -3.24
C TYR A 430 30.29 1.07 -4.44
N GLY A 431 29.23 1.86 -4.37
CA GLY A 431 28.86 2.79 -5.44
C GLY A 431 28.13 2.13 -6.61
N ASN A 432 27.52 0.97 -6.40
CA ASN A 432 26.77 0.22 -7.40
C ASN A 432 25.29 0.02 -6.96
N PRO A 433 24.52 1.10 -6.77
CA PRO A 433 23.15 1.02 -6.29
C PRO A 433 22.25 0.33 -7.30
N LYS A 434 21.33 -0.49 -6.79
CA LYS A 434 20.37 -1.23 -7.62
C LYS A 434 18.94 -0.90 -7.20
N ILE A 435 18.06 -0.90 -8.17
CA ILE A 435 16.61 -0.77 -7.92
C ILE A 435 16.11 -1.98 -7.13
N THR A 436 15.28 -1.71 -6.13
CA THR A 436 14.63 -2.76 -5.35
C THR A 436 13.70 -3.60 -6.24
N PRO A 437 13.91 -4.92 -6.37
CA PRO A 437 13.03 -5.78 -7.16
C PRO A 437 11.68 -5.98 -6.47
N THR A 438 10.65 -6.31 -7.26
CA THR A 438 9.34 -6.70 -6.71
C THR A 438 9.42 -8.05 -6.02
N LEU A 439 8.68 -8.21 -4.91
CA LEU A 439 8.50 -9.51 -4.24
C LEU A 439 7.21 -10.22 -4.66
N ARG A 440 6.38 -9.59 -5.51
CA ARG A 440 5.19 -10.24 -6.05
C ARG A 440 5.59 -11.42 -6.93
N ASN A 441 5.02 -12.59 -6.65
CA ASN A 441 5.34 -13.86 -7.30
C ASN A 441 6.81 -14.36 -7.11
N VAL A 442 7.56 -13.78 -6.16
CA VAL A 442 9.00 -14.03 -5.98
C VAL A 442 9.32 -15.50 -5.69
N THR A 443 8.44 -16.24 -5.04
CA THR A 443 8.67 -17.65 -4.69
C THR A 443 8.80 -18.58 -5.90
N LYS A 444 8.43 -18.13 -7.09
CA LYS A 444 8.46 -18.88 -8.36
C LYS A 444 9.56 -18.43 -9.33
N THR A 445 10.38 -17.44 -8.96
CA THR A 445 11.24 -16.72 -9.90
C THR A 445 12.75 -16.85 -9.60
N GLY A 446 13.16 -17.93 -8.92
CA GLY A 446 14.57 -18.18 -8.67
C GLY A 446 15.40 -18.45 -9.94
N PRO A 447 16.74 -18.26 -9.87
CA PRO A 447 17.53 -17.81 -8.71
C PRO A 447 17.25 -16.34 -8.37
N TRP A 448 17.56 -15.92 -7.14
CA TRP A 448 17.20 -14.59 -6.65
C TRP A 448 18.37 -13.61 -6.73
N THR A 449 18.09 -12.33 -6.57
CA THR A 449 18.88 -11.13 -6.86
C THR A 449 18.97 -10.80 -8.36
N TRP A 450 19.43 -9.60 -8.70
CA TRP A 450 19.63 -9.18 -10.09
C TRP A 450 20.64 -10.07 -10.84
N HIS A 451 21.61 -10.66 -10.13
CA HIS A 451 22.66 -11.50 -10.70
C HIS A 451 22.43 -13.00 -10.46
N GLY A 452 21.35 -13.38 -9.78
CA GLY A 452 21.03 -14.78 -9.49
C GLY A 452 21.99 -15.46 -8.51
N TRP A 453 22.63 -14.72 -7.61
CA TRP A 453 23.62 -15.29 -6.66
C TRP A 453 23.00 -16.14 -5.56
N LYS A 454 21.71 -15.93 -5.28
CA LYS A 454 21.01 -16.70 -4.23
C LYS A 454 20.20 -17.81 -4.88
N GLU A 455 20.65 -19.06 -4.71
CA GLU A 455 19.97 -20.26 -5.20
C GLU A 455 18.80 -20.69 -4.31
N SER A 456 18.75 -20.17 -3.07
CA SER A 456 17.71 -20.43 -2.09
C SER A 456 17.05 -19.13 -1.64
N LEU A 457 15.71 -19.07 -1.69
CA LEU A 457 14.96 -17.93 -1.16
C LEU A 457 15.15 -17.82 0.36
N SER A 458 15.36 -18.94 1.06
CA SER A 458 15.66 -18.94 2.49
C SER A 458 16.95 -18.20 2.81
N ALA A 459 18.02 -18.44 2.01
CA ALA A 459 19.28 -17.71 2.16
C ALA A 459 19.09 -16.22 1.84
N ALA A 460 18.34 -15.88 0.78
CA ALA A 460 18.06 -14.49 0.44
C ALA A 460 17.32 -13.74 1.56
N VAL A 461 16.37 -14.40 2.22
CA VAL A 461 15.62 -13.82 3.36
C VAL A 461 16.53 -13.68 4.59
N GLU A 462 17.36 -14.69 4.90
CA GLU A 462 18.30 -14.65 6.02
C GLU A 462 19.29 -13.48 5.85
N ASP A 463 19.92 -13.37 4.68
CA ASP A 463 20.88 -12.31 4.38
C ASP A 463 20.22 -10.91 4.37
N SER A 464 18.99 -10.79 3.86
CA SER A 464 18.25 -9.52 3.95
C SER A 464 18.06 -9.06 5.40
N ILE A 465 17.82 -9.99 6.32
CA ILE A 465 17.67 -9.66 7.75
C ILE A 465 19.01 -9.35 8.40
N THR A 466 20.06 -10.15 8.11
CA THR A 466 21.35 -10.03 8.80
C THR A 466 22.27 -8.99 8.19
N GLU A 467 22.28 -8.86 6.86
CA GLU A 467 23.24 -8.01 6.13
C GLU A 467 22.64 -6.67 5.72
N THR A 468 21.36 -6.65 5.24
CA THR A 468 20.72 -5.39 4.85
C THR A 468 20.11 -4.66 6.04
N LEU A 469 19.32 -5.36 6.87
CA LEU A 469 18.71 -4.78 8.07
C LEU A 469 19.68 -4.72 9.27
N PHE A 470 20.83 -5.38 9.19
CA PHE A 470 21.78 -5.56 10.31
C PHE A 470 21.10 -6.07 11.58
N GLY A 471 20.08 -6.88 11.39
CA GLY A 471 19.30 -7.50 12.47
C GLY A 471 19.96 -8.77 13.01
N ASN A 472 19.38 -9.30 14.07
CA ASN A 472 19.79 -10.61 14.59
C ASN A 472 19.45 -11.72 13.61
N LYS A 473 20.26 -12.79 13.63
CA LYS A 473 20.00 -13.97 12.80
C LYS A 473 18.60 -14.52 13.08
N PRO A 474 17.73 -14.64 12.03
CA PRO A 474 16.39 -15.16 12.19
C PRO A 474 16.42 -16.66 12.50
N THR A 475 15.39 -17.17 13.17
CA THR A 475 15.17 -18.59 13.31
C THR A 475 14.71 -19.22 11.98
N ALA A 476 14.87 -20.52 11.80
CA ALA A 476 14.36 -21.21 10.61
C ALA A 476 12.82 -21.05 10.46
N GLU A 477 12.09 -20.95 11.58
CA GLU A 477 10.65 -20.69 11.58
C GLU A 477 10.32 -19.25 11.16
N ASP A 478 11.14 -18.25 11.53
CA ASP A 478 10.99 -16.87 11.04
C ASP A 478 11.15 -16.82 9.51
N VAL A 479 12.22 -17.43 8.98
CA VAL A 479 12.48 -17.47 7.53
C VAL A 479 11.33 -18.16 6.79
N LYS A 480 10.88 -19.32 7.29
CA LYS A 480 9.74 -20.04 6.72
C LYS A 480 8.46 -19.21 6.75
N SER A 481 8.24 -18.45 7.82
CA SER A 481 7.09 -17.57 7.97
C SER A 481 7.12 -16.44 6.94
N VAL A 482 8.28 -15.78 6.75
CA VAL A 482 8.44 -14.71 5.75
C VAL A 482 8.20 -15.24 4.33
N ILE A 483 8.71 -16.43 4.00
CA ILE A 483 8.46 -17.07 2.70
C ILE A 483 6.97 -17.36 2.52
N ALA A 484 6.30 -17.89 3.54
CA ALA A 484 4.84 -18.12 3.49
C ALA A 484 4.05 -16.81 3.30
N TYR A 485 4.50 -15.69 3.85
CA TYR A 485 3.93 -14.39 3.53
C TYR A 485 4.20 -13.99 2.08
N MET A 486 5.43 -14.15 1.59
CA MET A 486 5.78 -13.86 0.19
C MET A 486 4.95 -14.66 -0.82
N GLU A 487 4.55 -15.89 -0.49
CA GLU A 487 3.63 -16.71 -1.31
C GLU A 487 2.25 -16.06 -1.48
N THR A 488 1.85 -15.18 -0.57
CA THR A 488 0.58 -14.43 -0.66
C THR A 488 0.68 -13.14 -1.49
N LEU A 489 1.88 -12.74 -1.88
CA LEU A 489 2.13 -11.55 -2.67
C LEU A 489 1.94 -11.86 -4.16
N ASP A 490 0.85 -11.38 -4.72
CA ASP A 490 0.53 -11.53 -6.14
C ASP A 490 0.38 -10.16 -6.82
N HIS A 491 0.36 -10.16 -8.14
CA HIS A 491 0.12 -8.96 -8.94
C HIS A 491 -1.37 -8.59 -8.93
N PRO A 492 -1.71 -7.30 -8.84
CA PRO A 492 -3.09 -6.88 -9.09
C PRO A 492 -3.51 -7.30 -10.50
N PRO A 493 -4.77 -7.70 -10.70
CA PRO A 493 -5.26 -8.08 -12.02
C PRO A 493 -5.04 -6.97 -13.06
N ALA A 494 -4.70 -7.35 -14.29
CA ALA A 494 -4.55 -6.39 -15.37
C ALA A 494 -5.88 -5.66 -15.63
N PRO A 495 -5.83 -4.37 -15.97
CA PRO A 495 -7.02 -3.61 -16.35
C PRO A 495 -7.76 -4.32 -17.50
N LYS A 496 -9.10 -4.27 -17.48
CA LYS A 496 -9.90 -4.83 -18.57
C LYS A 496 -9.58 -4.11 -19.87
N ALA A 497 -8.87 -4.78 -20.77
CA ALA A 497 -8.45 -4.21 -22.04
C ALA A 497 -9.63 -4.03 -23.02
N SER A 498 -9.63 -2.95 -23.81
CA SER A 498 -10.53 -2.78 -24.94
C SER A 498 -10.26 -3.85 -26.01
N THR A 499 -11.20 -4.07 -26.94
CA THR A 499 -11.01 -5.01 -28.06
C THR A 499 -9.77 -4.68 -28.89
N ALA A 500 -9.50 -3.40 -29.15
CA ALA A 500 -8.32 -2.95 -29.87
C ALA A 500 -7.02 -3.24 -29.11
N ALA A 501 -7.00 -3.00 -27.78
CA ALA A 501 -5.85 -3.29 -26.93
C ALA A 501 -5.57 -4.80 -26.87
N ARG A 502 -6.60 -5.65 -26.80
CA ARG A 502 -6.45 -7.12 -26.87
C ARG A 502 -5.85 -7.57 -28.19
N ALA A 503 -6.36 -7.06 -29.30
CA ALA A 503 -5.80 -7.39 -30.63
C ALA A 503 -4.32 -6.96 -30.75
N GLY A 504 -3.93 -5.82 -30.18
CA GLY A 504 -2.54 -5.39 -30.08
C GLY A 504 -1.69 -6.37 -29.25
N ALA A 505 -2.18 -6.76 -28.07
CA ALA A 505 -1.51 -7.73 -27.21
C ALA A 505 -1.32 -9.10 -27.88
N ASP A 506 -2.31 -9.59 -28.65
CA ASP A 506 -2.20 -10.84 -29.41
C ASP A 506 -1.10 -10.79 -30.49
N ARG A 507 -0.97 -9.65 -31.19
CA ARG A 507 0.15 -9.43 -32.13
C ARG A 507 1.47 -9.32 -31.40
N GLY A 508 1.49 -8.61 -30.26
CA GLY A 508 2.65 -8.46 -29.40
C GLY A 508 3.17 -9.79 -28.86
N LYS A 509 2.28 -10.71 -28.48
CA LYS A 509 2.65 -12.08 -28.09
C LYS A 509 3.41 -12.81 -29.18
N LYS A 510 2.94 -12.74 -30.42
CA LYS A 510 3.63 -13.36 -31.57
C LYS A 510 5.02 -12.73 -31.81
N LEU A 511 5.15 -11.41 -31.61
CA LEU A 511 6.45 -10.74 -31.69
C LEU A 511 7.39 -11.19 -30.56
N PHE A 512 6.90 -11.29 -29.34
CA PHE A 512 7.62 -11.78 -28.18
C PHE A 512 8.20 -13.18 -28.38
N GLU A 513 7.39 -14.09 -28.92
CA GLU A 513 7.75 -15.50 -29.13
C GLU A 513 8.67 -15.69 -30.35
N ALA A 514 8.55 -14.87 -31.40
CA ALA A 514 9.25 -15.07 -32.68
C ALA A 514 10.26 -13.96 -32.99
N LYS A 515 9.80 -12.82 -33.56
CA LYS A 515 10.67 -11.78 -34.12
C LYS A 515 11.58 -11.14 -33.07
N ALA A 516 11.04 -10.77 -31.91
CA ALA A 516 11.81 -10.16 -30.82
C ALA A 516 12.63 -11.19 -30.04
N GLY A 517 12.20 -12.46 -30.01
CA GLY A 517 12.94 -13.56 -29.39
C GLY A 517 13.03 -13.49 -27.87
N CYS A 518 12.18 -12.72 -27.21
CA CYS A 518 12.20 -12.49 -25.74
C CYS A 518 11.97 -13.77 -24.94
N ILE A 519 11.21 -14.73 -25.51
CA ILE A 519 10.91 -16.02 -24.88
C ILE A 519 12.15 -16.86 -24.55
N ARG A 520 13.32 -16.56 -25.12
CA ARG A 520 14.57 -17.28 -24.85
C ARG A 520 15.06 -17.08 -23.41
N CYS A 521 14.84 -15.91 -22.86
CA CYS A 521 15.20 -15.55 -21.48
C CYS A 521 13.96 -15.35 -20.59
N HIS A 522 12.83 -15.00 -21.17
CA HIS A 522 11.57 -14.74 -20.45
C HIS A 522 10.50 -15.76 -20.84
N ALA A 523 10.74 -17.06 -20.54
CA ALA A 523 9.80 -18.13 -20.83
C ALA A 523 8.61 -18.15 -19.85
N GLY A 524 7.43 -18.59 -20.34
CA GLY A 524 6.26 -18.77 -19.49
C GLY A 524 6.37 -19.97 -18.52
N PRO A 525 5.47 -20.10 -17.50
CA PRO A 525 4.30 -19.25 -17.24
C PRO A 525 4.62 -17.95 -16.51
N ASP A 526 5.80 -17.86 -15.83
CA ASP A 526 6.18 -16.70 -15.05
C ASP A 526 7.04 -15.69 -15.83
N TYR A 527 7.24 -15.91 -17.13
CA TYR A 527 8.03 -15.04 -18.02
C TYR A 527 9.42 -14.72 -17.47
N THR A 528 10.11 -15.76 -16.99
CA THR A 528 11.49 -15.80 -16.53
C THR A 528 12.06 -17.19 -16.75
N THR A 529 13.35 -17.37 -16.49
CA THR A 529 14.02 -18.69 -16.48
C THR A 529 14.89 -18.82 -15.24
N SER A 530 15.22 -20.05 -14.85
CA SER A 530 16.14 -20.34 -13.75
C SER A 530 17.63 -20.22 -14.14
N LYS A 531 17.95 -19.51 -15.24
CA LYS A 531 19.32 -19.34 -15.75
C LYS A 531 19.73 -17.88 -15.68
N THR A 532 21.02 -17.65 -15.48
CA THR A 532 21.62 -16.34 -15.68
C THR A 532 22.28 -16.25 -17.06
N TYR A 533 22.33 -15.05 -17.61
CA TYR A 533 22.86 -14.75 -18.94
C TYR A 533 23.94 -13.69 -18.86
N THR A 534 25.01 -13.86 -19.66
CA THR A 534 26.01 -12.81 -19.86
C THR A 534 25.46 -11.81 -20.88
N LEU A 535 25.23 -10.59 -20.46
CA LEU A 535 24.65 -9.53 -21.28
C LEU A 535 25.40 -8.22 -21.02
N ASP A 536 25.66 -7.48 -22.09
CA ASP A 536 26.18 -6.11 -22.03
C ASP A 536 25.00 -5.13 -21.86
N ILE A 537 24.46 -5.06 -20.65
CA ILE A 537 23.35 -4.18 -20.28
C ILE A 537 23.71 -3.35 -19.03
N GLU A 538 25.00 -3.19 -18.80
CA GLU A 538 25.52 -2.56 -17.59
C GLU A 538 25.25 -1.05 -17.57
N ALA A 539 25.14 -0.52 -16.35
CA ALA A 539 25.39 0.90 -16.11
C ALA A 539 26.90 1.10 -15.95
N ASP A 540 27.39 2.27 -16.31
CA ASP A 540 28.81 2.62 -16.18
C ASP A 540 29.34 2.28 -14.78
N GLY A 541 30.33 1.42 -14.73
CA GLY A 541 31.05 1.04 -13.49
C GLY A 541 30.55 -0.21 -12.78
N SER A 542 29.54 -0.93 -13.27
CA SER A 542 29.15 -2.23 -12.70
C SER A 542 30.24 -3.29 -13.00
N PRO A 543 30.73 -4.05 -12.00
CA PRO A 543 31.69 -5.12 -12.23
C PRO A 543 31.04 -6.44 -12.69
N PHE A 544 29.74 -6.48 -12.93
CA PHE A 544 28.98 -7.71 -13.16
C PHE A 544 28.43 -7.80 -14.57
N ASP A 545 28.63 -8.94 -15.22
CA ASP A 545 28.16 -9.24 -16.58
C ASP A 545 27.06 -10.31 -16.66
N ARG A 546 26.76 -10.97 -15.53
CA ARG A 546 25.75 -12.04 -15.45
C ARG A 546 24.47 -11.56 -14.82
N TRP A 547 23.35 -11.78 -15.51
CA TRP A 547 22.04 -11.24 -15.16
C TRP A 547 20.99 -12.33 -15.07
N ASN A 548 20.16 -12.26 -14.03
CA ASN A 548 18.96 -13.05 -13.87
C ASN A 548 17.78 -12.33 -14.52
N PRO A 549 17.11 -12.91 -15.55
CA PRO A 549 15.97 -12.27 -16.18
C PRO A 549 14.82 -12.15 -15.17
N PRO A 550 14.37 -10.93 -14.82
CA PRO A 550 13.24 -10.79 -13.92
C PRO A 550 11.97 -11.31 -14.58
N SER A 551 11.04 -11.84 -13.78
CA SER A 551 9.69 -12.16 -14.28
C SER A 551 9.06 -10.91 -14.90
N LEU A 552 8.39 -11.05 -16.05
CA LEU A 552 7.69 -9.93 -16.70
C LEU A 552 6.23 -9.80 -16.25
N ARG A 553 5.75 -10.69 -15.36
CA ARG A 553 4.42 -10.54 -14.75
C ARG A 553 4.34 -9.21 -14.00
N GLY A 554 3.28 -8.46 -14.22
CA GLY A 554 3.07 -7.13 -13.61
C GLY A 554 4.13 -6.09 -13.98
N VAL A 555 4.86 -6.25 -15.10
CA VAL A 555 5.90 -5.28 -15.53
C VAL A 555 5.34 -3.88 -15.78
N ARG A 556 4.03 -3.76 -16.04
CA ARG A 556 3.32 -2.48 -16.20
C ARG A 556 3.41 -1.57 -14.99
N ASP A 557 3.55 -2.14 -13.79
CA ASP A 557 3.57 -1.43 -12.52
C ASP A 557 5.00 -1.11 -12.04
N ARG A 558 6.02 -1.44 -12.85
CA ARG A 558 7.45 -1.26 -12.52
C ARG A 558 8.03 -0.14 -13.36
N SER A 559 8.17 1.02 -12.81
CA SER A 559 8.88 2.14 -13.45
C SER A 559 9.64 2.89 -12.35
N PRO A 560 10.93 3.21 -12.55
CA PRO A 560 11.77 2.90 -13.72
C PRO A 560 12.13 1.40 -13.81
N LEU A 561 12.72 1.00 -14.96
CA LEU A 561 13.07 -0.37 -15.31
C LEU A 561 14.58 -0.57 -15.36
N MET A 562 15.03 -1.83 -15.36
CA MET A 562 16.40 -2.33 -15.27
C MET A 562 17.01 -2.13 -13.87
N HIS A 563 18.15 -2.76 -13.63
CA HIS A 563 18.80 -2.80 -12.31
C HIS A 563 19.26 -1.43 -11.80
N ALA A 564 19.72 -0.56 -12.69
CA ALA A 564 20.17 0.80 -12.36
C ALA A 564 19.16 1.88 -12.79
N ALA A 565 17.85 1.52 -12.90
CA ALA A 565 16.77 2.46 -13.24
C ALA A 565 16.95 3.22 -14.58
N GLN A 566 17.70 2.62 -15.53
CA GLN A 566 18.09 3.30 -16.79
C GLN A 566 16.91 3.67 -17.68
N ALA A 567 15.83 2.83 -17.70
CA ALA A 567 14.70 3.03 -18.60
C ALA A 567 13.48 3.58 -17.85
N PRO A 568 12.98 4.77 -18.20
CA PRO A 568 11.82 5.36 -17.53
C PRO A 568 10.51 4.61 -17.85
N ASP A 569 10.44 3.93 -18.98
CA ASP A 569 9.26 3.18 -19.43
C ASP A 569 9.63 2.04 -20.39
N LEU A 570 8.63 1.23 -20.78
CA LEU A 570 8.81 0.09 -21.69
C LEU A 570 9.23 0.50 -23.12
N ASP A 571 8.83 1.66 -23.63
CA ASP A 571 9.27 2.10 -24.97
C ASP A 571 10.75 2.49 -24.95
N ALA A 572 11.16 3.27 -23.97
CA ALA A 572 12.58 3.60 -23.77
C ALA A 572 13.42 2.34 -23.53
N LEU A 573 12.92 1.39 -22.73
CA LEU A 573 13.59 0.10 -22.52
C LEU A 573 13.86 -0.61 -23.85
N LEU A 574 12.84 -0.85 -24.66
CA LEU A 574 12.93 -1.62 -25.92
C LEU A 574 13.67 -0.89 -27.04
N ARG A 575 13.78 0.44 -26.95
CA ARG A 575 14.41 1.28 -27.96
C ARG A 575 15.86 1.61 -27.68
N LEU A 576 16.26 1.70 -26.41
CA LEU A 576 17.56 2.23 -26.02
C LEU A 576 18.44 1.24 -25.25
N TYR A 577 17.85 0.44 -24.35
CA TYR A 577 18.62 -0.30 -23.35
C TYR A 577 18.54 -1.83 -23.49
N HIS A 578 17.42 -2.35 -23.97
CA HIS A 578 17.15 -3.79 -24.08
C HIS A 578 16.55 -4.11 -25.46
N LYS A 579 17.29 -3.70 -26.48
CA LYS A 579 16.85 -3.84 -27.87
C LYS A 579 16.85 -5.31 -28.30
N PRO A 580 15.77 -5.83 -28.91
CA PRO A 580 15.71 -7.22 -29.37
C PRO A 580 16.86 -7.63 -30.29
N GLU A 581 17.29 -6.75 -31.19
CA GLU A 581 18.38 -7.01 -32.14
C GLU A 581 19.74 -7.23 -31.46
N ASP A 582 20.02 -6.58 -30.36
CA ASP A 582 21.26 -6.74 -29.60
C ASP A 582 21.27 -8.07 -28.81
N LEU A 583 20.09 -8.66 -28.61
CA LEU A 583 19.89 -9.88 -27.83
C LEU A 583 19.54 -11.10 -28.69
N GLY A 584 19.86 -11.02 -30.00
CA GLY A 584 19.68 -12.10 -30.97
C GLY A 584 18.26 -12.22 -31.56
N GLY A 585 17.37 -11.27 -31.32
CA GLY A 585 16.13 -11.07 -32.03
C GLY A 585 16.31 -10.24 -33.30
N LYS A 586 15.25 -9.57 -33.74
CA LYS A 586 15.26 -8.62 -34.85
C LYS A 586 14.69 -7.28 -34.42
N ALA A 587 15.16 -6.20 -35.01
CA ALA A 587 14.68 -4.85 -34.77
C ALA A 587 13.15 -4.74 -35.00
N LEU A 588 12.52 -3.97 -34.13
CA LEU A 588 11.07 -3.69 -34.16
C LEU A 588 10.84 -2.26 -34.63
N ASN A 589 9.88 -2.07 -35.54
CA ASN A 589 9.38 -0.75 -35.87
C ASN A 589 8.45 -0.21 -34.74
N ALA A 590 8.03 1.05 -34.84
CA ALA A 590 7.24 1.70 -33.77
C ALA A 590 5.89 1.00 -33.51
N ALA A 591 5.20 0.51 -34.56
CA ALA A 591 3.93 -0.20 -34.40
C ALA A 591 4.12 -1.57 -33.73
N GLU A 592 5.16 -2.31 -34.11
CA GLU A 592 5.51 -3.59 -33.49
C GLU A 592 5.91 -3.42 -32.03
N ARG A 593 6.66 -2.35 -31.67
CA ARG A 593 6.96 -2.05 -30.26
C ARG A 593 5.69 -1.74 -29.46
N ALA A 594 4.77 -0.96 -30.04
CA ALA A 594 3.50 -0.67 -29.37
C ALA A 594 2.68 -1.94 -29.11
N ASP A 595 2.61 -2.88 -30.08
CA ASP A 595 1.96 -4.17 -29.91
C ASP A 595 2.66 -5.02 -28.84
N LEU A 596 3.99 -5.09 -28.84
CA LEU A 596 4.77 -5.79 -27.82
C LEU A 596 4.53 -5.19 -26.42
N ILE A 597 4.51 -3.87 -26.28
CA ILE A 597 4.21 -3.18 -25.03
C ILE A 597 2.79 -3.50 -24.55
N ALA A 598 1.81 -3.56 -25.47
CA ALA A 598 0.44 -3.94 -25.13
C ALA A 598 0.39 -5.37 -24.55
N PHE A 599 1.15 -6.30 -25.13
CA PHE A 599 1.29 -7.66 -24.59
C PHE A 599 1.95 -7.66 -23.20
N LEU A 600 3.10 -6.99 -23.02
CA LEU A 600 3.81 -6.92 -21.76
C LEU A 600 2.94 -6.33 -20.64
N LYS A 601 2.15 -5.30 -20.95
CA LYS A 601 1.22 -4.69 -19.99
C LYS A 601 0.03 -5.58 -19.64
N SER A 602 -0.27 -6.61 -20.42
CA SER A 602 -1.34 -7.56 -20.17
C SER A 602 -0.95 -8.75 -19.30
N LEU A 603 0.34 -8.89 -18.95
CA LEU A 603 0.85 -9.99 -18.12
C LEU A 603 0.50 -9.77 -16.64
N ASP A 604 -0.28 -10.73 -16.09
CA ASP A 604 -0.68 -10.76 -14.67
C ASP A 604 0.22 -11.66 -13.85
#